data_7099627fff7f20180ac481e88dd1d379
#
_entry.id   7099627fff7f20180ac481e88dd1d379
#
_cell.length_a   1.000
_cell.length_b   1.000
_cell.length_c   1.000
_cell.angle_alpha   90.00
_cell.angle_beta   90.00
_cell.angle_gamma   90.00
#
_symmetry.space_group_name_H-M   'P 1'
#
loop_
_entity.id
_entity.type
_entity.pdbx_description
1 polymer ?
#
loop_
_entity_poly.entity_id
_entity_poly.type
_entity_poly.pdbx_seq_one_letter_code
_entity_poly.pdbx_strand_id
1 'polypeptide(L)'
;MNLGFKSIVMNFKDDGWQLEFDENIIMSGNKAEHVKDAAKVISQYCDILGIRAFAELKDKEIDNSDKIINCFVKYANIPVLNLESSTAHPLQALADAATINENINSNNPKIVLSWAPHPKPLPHAVANSFINMCKINNYDLTITNPKGYDLNKKITDGIRVINDQELAFKNADFIYAKNWSSYDQYGKVLLDDDSWIINENKMKLTNNAFFMHCLPVRRNVVVTDSVLDSNKSLVIQQANNRTYATQTILKELINNEK
;
A
#
# COMPACT_ATOMS: atom_id res chain seq x y z
N MET A 1 13.20 -18.21 -7.30
CA MET A 1 13.48 -18.48 -8.75
C MET A 1 13.88 -17.15 -9.37
N ASN A 2 15.04 -17.09 -10.06
CA ASN A 2 15.43 -15.89 -10.77
C ASN A 2 14.80 -15.95 -12.17
N LEU A 3 13.99 -14.94 -12.54
CA LEU A 3 13.34 -14.89 -13.86
C LEU A 3 14.25 -14.40 -14.99
N GLY A 4 15.50 -14.05 -14.67
CA GLY A 4 16.48 -13.59 -15.67
C GLY A 4 16.29 -12.15 -16.15
N PHE A 5 15.42 -11.36 -15.49
CA PHE A 5 15.27 -9.94 -15.83
C PHE A 5 16.50 -9.13 -15.47
N LYS A 6 16.80 -8.16 -16.30
CA LYS A 6 17.71 -7.06 -15.99
C LYS A 6 16.87 -5.85 -15.60
N SER A 7 17.19 -5.21 -14.48
CA SER A 7 16.49 -4.01 -14.03
C SER A 7 17.38 -2.78 -14.12
N ILE A 8 16.79 -1.66 -14.57
CA ILE A 8 17.38 -0.33 -14.51
C ILE A 8 16.46 0.48 -13.58
N VAL A 9 17.03 1.19 -12.61
CA VAL A 9 16.28 2.07 -11.72
C VAL A 9 16.66 3.51 -12.06
N MET A 10 15.64 4.35 -12.27
CA MET A 10 15.80 5.79 -12.49
C MET A 10 15.00 6.58 -11.46
N ASN A 11 15.60 7.57 -10.85
CA ASN A 11 14.91 8.51 -9.99
C ASN A 11 14.83 9.88 -10.70
N PHE A 12 13.65 10.20 -11.23
CA PHE A 12 13.47 11.46 -11.97
C PHE A 12 13.68 12.73 -11.14
N LYS A 13 13.65 12.65 -9.81
CA LYS A 13 13.96 13.81 -8.95
C LYS A 13 15.46 14.07 -8.84
N ASP A 14 16.27 13.01 -8.83
CA ASP A 14 17.70 13.09 -8.52
C ASP A 14 18.58 12.76 -9.73
N ASP A 15 18.15 11.84 -10.60
CA ASP A 15 18.97 11.33 -11.72
C ASP A 15 18.57 11.90 -13.08
N GLY A 16 17.45 12.62 -13.13
CA GLY A 16 16.89 13.11 -14.38
C GLY A 16 16.40 14.56 -14.29
N TRP A 17 15.51 14.88 -15.18
CA TRP A 17 14.82 16.17 -15.22
C TRP A 17 13.35 16.02 -14.88
N GLN A 18 12.71 17.10 -14.45
CA GLN A 18 11.29 17.10 -14.12
C GLN A 18 10.43 16.94 -15.36
N LEU A 19 9.43 16.04 -15.25
CA LEU A 19 8.46 15.80 -16.31
C LEU A 19 7.24 16.71 -16.17
N GLU A 20 6.72 17.13 -17.32
CA GLU A 20 5.42 17.78 -17.43
C GLU A 20 4.31 16.73 -17.65
N PHE A 21 3.21 16.84 -16.91
CA PHE A 21 2.07 15.93 -16.95
C PHE A 21 0.77 16.59 -17.46
N ASP A 22 0.73 17.91 -17.60
CA ASP A 22 -0.44 18.64 -18.05
C ASP A 22 -0.50 18.74 -19.57
N GLU A 23 -1.64 18.41 -20.17
CA GLU A 23 -1.82 18.49 -21.61
C GLU A 23 -2.00 19.94 -22.08
N ASN A 24 -1.63 20.22 -23.32
CA ASN A 24 -1.79 21.53 -23.99
C ASN A 24 -1.09 22.71 -23.28
N ILE A 25 -0.07 22.42 -22.49
CA ILE A 25 0.72 23.46 -21.81
C ILE A 25 1.87 23.96 -22.69
N ILE A 26 2.20 25.24 -22.53
CA ILE A 26 3.43 25.81 -23.09
C ILE A 26 4.57 25.54 -22.11
N MET A 27 5.51 24.69 -22.52
CA MET A 27 6.63 24.23 -21.67
C MET A 27 7.76 25.28 -21.61
N SER A 28 7.47 26.46 -21.10
CA SER A 28 8.46 27.56 -20.91
C SER A 28 9.05 27.60 -19.49
N GLY A 29 8.66 26.67 -18.60
CA GLY A 29 9.12 26.58 -17.22
C GLY A 29 10.31 25.64 -17.03
N ASN A 30 10.44 25.10 -15.81
CA ASN A 30 11.59 24.27 -15.40
C ASN A 30 11.49 22.79 -15.82
N LYS A 31 10.34 22.36 -16.35
CA LYS A 31 10.13 20.98 -16.79
C LYS A 31 10.67 20.82 -18.22
N ALA A 32 11.62 19.92 -18.42
CA ALA A 32 12.34 19.80 -19.66
C ALA A 32 11.68 18.85 -20.68
N GLU A 33 10.82 17.93 -20.25
CA GLU A 33 10.20 16.92 -21.10
C GLU A 33 8.76 16.64 -20.68
N HIS A 34 7.90 16.36 -21.67
CA HIS A 34 6.52 15.95 -21.39
C HIS A 34 6.44 14.43 -21.19
N VAL A 35 5.66 13.97 -20.23
CA VAL A 35 5.48 12.53 -19.95
C VAL A 35 5.06 11.72 -21.17
N LYS A 36 4.34 12.34 -22.13
CA LYS A 36 3.91 11.74 -23.39
C LYS A 36 5.09 11.30 -24.27
N ASP A 37 6.18 12.05 -24.24
CA ASP A 37 7.39 11.75 -25.00
C ASP A 37 8.29 10.81 -24.19
N ALA A 38 8.52 11.11 -22.91
CA ALA A 38 9.31 10.27 -22.01
C ALA A 38 8.80 8.83 -21.94
N ALA A 39 7.49 8.61 -21.81
CA ALA A 39 6.91 7.26 -21.76
C ALA A 39 7.16 6.46 -23.04
N LYS A 40 7.05 7.09 -24.21
CA LYS A 40 7.33 6.45 -25.49
C LYS A 40 8.81 6.14 -25.70
N VAL A 41 9.68 7.05 -25.30
CA VAL A 41 11.14 6.86 -25.38
C VAL A 41 11.58 5.73 -24.45
N ILE A 42 11.13 5.73 -23.20
CA ILE A 42 11.44 4.66 -22.24
C ILE A 42 10.95 3.30 -22.76
N SER A 43 9.79 3.27 -23.41
CA SER A 43 9.23 2.05 -24.03
C SER A 43 10.12 1.45 -25.13
N GLN A 44 11.13 2.17 -25.63
CA GLN A 44 12.10 1.61 -26.59
C GLN A 44 13.28 0.90 -25.90
N TYR A 45 13.44 1.09 -24.58
CA TYR A 45 14.60 0.61 -23.84
C TYR A 45 14.31 -0.54 -22.88
N CYS A 46 13.04 -0.83 -22.64
CA CYS A 46 12.62 -1.88 -21.72
C CYS A 46 11.33 -2.55 -22.18
N ASP A 47 11.08 -3.76 -21.67
CA ASP A 47 9.90 -4.56 -22.00
C ASP A 47 8.74 -4.33 -21.01
N ILE A 48 9.03 -3.88 -19.79
CA ILE A 48 8.07 -3.55 -18.75
C ILE A 48 8.53 -2.32 -17.99
N LEU A 49 7.62 -1.41 -17.70
CA LEU A 49 7.88 -0.19 -16.94
C LEU A 49 7.23 -0.27 -15.55
N GLY A 50 8.06 -0.35 -14.51
CA GLY A 50 7.58 -0.25 -13.12
C GLY A 50 7.56 1.20 -12.62
N ILE A 51 6.40 1.69 -12.20
CA ILE A 51 6.22 3.07 -11.69
C ILE A 51 5.97 3.05 -10.18
N ARG A 52 6.72 3.90 -9.45
CA ARG A 52 6.48 4.20 -8.05
C ARG A 52 6.32 5.70 -7.86
N ALA A 53 5.13 6.14 -7.49
CA ALA A 53 4.76 7.55 -7.39
C ALA A 53 3.87 7.78 -6.16
N PHE A 54 4.49 8.17 -5.05
CA PHE A 54 3.79 8.40 -3.79
C PHE A 54 2.88 9.63 -3.83
N ALA A 55 1.82 9.61 -3.01
CA ALA A 55 1.05 10.79 -2.67
C ALA A 55 1.95 11.86 -2.02
N GLU A 56 1.79 13.10 -2.42
CA GLU A 56 2.46 14.23 -1.78
C GLU A 56 1.77 14.68 -0.49
N LEU A 57 0.51 14.27 -0.29
CA LEU A 57 -0.34 14.62 0.85
C LEU A 57 -0.60 16.13 0.97
N LYS A 58 -0.54 16.86 -0.14
CA LYS A 58 -0.80 18.30 -0.23
C LYS A 58 -2.16 18.59 -0.87
N ASP A 59 -2.45 17.94 -1.98
CA ASP A 59 -3.68 18.10 -2.74
C ASP A 59 -4.36 16.73 -2.89
N LYS A 60 -5.53 16.61 -2.26
CA LYS A 60 -6.29 15.36 -2.25
C LYS A 60 -6.80 14.96 -3.63
N GLU A 61 -7.17 15.90 -4.46
CA GLU A 61 -7.72 15.61 -5.79
C GLU A 61 -6.62 15.15 -6.74
N ILE A 62 -5.48 15.82 -6.70
CA ILE A 62 -4.29 15.43 -7.49
C ILE A 62 -3.84 14.03 -7.08
N ASP A 63 -3.67 13.78 -5.79
CA ASP A 63 -3.24 12.47 -5.29
C ASP A 63 -4.26 11.37 -5.63
N ASN A 64 -5.57 11.63 -5.43
CA ASN A 64 -6.62 10.67 -5.77
C ASN A 64 -6.78 10.40 -7.27
N SER A 65 -6.29 11.27 -8.12
CA SER A 65 -6.31 11.07 -9.57
C SER A 65 -5.27 10.07 -10.06
N ASP A 66 -4.29 9.70 -9.22
CA ASP A 66 -3.13 8.86 -9.61
C ASP A 66 -2.48 9.35 -10.92
N LYS A 67 -2.39 10.67 -11.08
CA LYS A 67 -2.04 11.34 -12.34
C LYS A 67 -0.78 10.78 -12.98
N ILE A 68 0.27 10.57 -12.18
CA ILE A 68 1.57 10.12 -12.70
C ILE A 68 1.45 8.74 -13.34
N ILE A 69 0.94 7.75 -12.61
CA ILE A 69 0.83 6.39 -13.15
C ILE A 69 -0.15 6.33 -14.32
N ASN A 70 -1.26 7.05 -14.26
CA ASN A 70 -2.26 7.11 -15.33
C ASN A 70 -1.70 7.73 -16.61
N CYS A 71 -0.82 8.72 -16.52
CA CYS A 71 -0.12 9.27 -17.68
C CYS A 71 0.81 8.25 -18.32
N PHE A 72 1.60 7.53 -17.53
CA PHE A 72 2.46 6.47 -18.08
C PHE A 72 1.64 5.34 -18.70
N VAL A 73 0.57 4.89 -18.06
CA VAL A 73 -0.36 3.88 -18.63
C VAL A 73 -0.94 4.35 -19.96
N LYS A 74 -1.28 5.63 -20.07
CA LYS A 74 -1.85 6.23 -21.29
C LYS A 74 -0.86 6.31 -22.45
N TYR A 75 0.43 6.56 -22.17
CA TYR A 75 1.39 6.94 -23.21
C TYR A 75 2.50 5.91 -23.45
N ALA A 76 2.75 4.98 -22.54
CA ALA A 76 3.69 3.88 -22.76
C ALA A 76 3.14 2.89 -23.80
N ASN A 77 4.04 2.29 -24.60
CA ASN A 77 3.72 1.26 -25.57
C ASN A 77 4.02 -0.15 -25.03
N ILE A 78 4.33 -0.25 -23.76
CA ILE A 78 4.70 -1.48 -23.03
C ILE A 78 3.85 -1.59 -21.76
N PRO A 79 3.74 -2.77 -21.14
CA PRO A 79 3.06 -2.92 -19.85
C PRO A 79 3.62 -2.00 -18.76
N VAL A 80 2.72 -1.37 -18.02
CA VAL A 80 3.05 -0.54 -16.86
C VAL A 80 2.64 -1.26 -15.60
N LEU A 81 3.61 -1.47 -14.71
CA LEU A 81 3.42 -2.10 -13.40
C LEU A 81 3.35 -1.04 -12.30
N ASN A 82 2.24 -1.01 -11.56
CA ASN A 82 2.13 -0.16 -10.37
C ASN A 82 2.93 -0.76 -9.21
N LEU A 83 4.09 -0.20 -8.91
CA LEU A 83 4.91 -0.58 -7.75
C LEU A 83 4.42 0.04 -6.44
N GLU A 84 3.86 1.23 -6.50
CA GLU A 84 3.08 1.95 -5.49
C GLU A 84 2.69 3.30 -6.08
N SER A 85 1.40 3.62 -6.08
CA SER A 85 0.88 4.93 -6.49
C SER A 85 0.35 5.71 -5.29
N SER A 86 -0.23 6.88 -5.53
CA SER A 86 -0.85 7.70 -4.47
C SER A 86 -2.00 6.97 -3.78
N THR A 87 -2.76 6.16 -4.52
CA THR A 87 -3.97 5.50 -4.01
C THR A 87 -3.86 4.00 -3.82
N ALA A 88 -2.85 3.34 -4.41
CA ALA A 88 -2.76 1.88 -4.42
C ALA A 88 -1.34 1.34 -4.31
N HIS A 89 -1.20 0.17 -3.66
CA HIS A 89 0.02 -0.64 -3.62
C HIS A 89 -0.33 -2.11 -3.91
N PRO A 90 -0.65 -2.45 -5.18
CA PRO A 90 -1.24 -3.76 -5.53
C PRO A 90 -0.31 -4.94 -5.25
N LEU A 91 1.01 -4.80 -5.47
CA LEU A 91 1.97 -5.87 -5.19
C LEU A 91 2.10 -6.17 -3.69
N GLN A 92 1.92 -5.15 -2.83
CA GLN A 92 1.85 -5.38 -1.39
C GLN A 92 0.58 -6.16 -1.04
N ALA A 93 -0.57 -5.77 -1.56
CA ALA A 93 -1.83 -6.46 -1.30
C ALA A 93 -1.81 -7.93 -1.78
N LEU A 94 -1.15 -8.21 -2.90
CA LEU A 94 -0.95 -9.58 -3.38
C LEU A 94 -0.06 -10.40 -2.44
N ALA A 95 1.02 -9.79 -1.92
CA ALA A 95 1.87 -10.41 -0.92
C ALA A 95 1.13 -10.65 0.41
N ASP A 96 0.26 -9.71 0.80
CA ASP A 96 -0.58 -9.83 1.99
C ASP A 96 -1.57 -10.99 1.85
N ALA A 97 -2.21 -11.12 0.68
CA ALA A 97 -3.10 -12.24 0.37
C ALA A 97 -2.37 -13.60 0.45
N ALA A 98 -1.18 -13.69 -0.17
CA ALA A 98 -0.36 -14.89 -0.10
C ALA A 98 -0.01 -15.23 1.37
N THR A 99 0.41 -14.24 2.15
CA THR A 99 0.77 -14.43 3.56
C THR A 99 -0.42 -14.89 4.41
N ILE A 100 -1.60 -14.32 4.19
CA ILE A 100 -2.82 -14.75 4.88
C ILE A 100 -3.15 -16.18 4.48
N ASN A 101 -3.17 -16.51 3.19
CA ASN A 101 -3.51 -17.83 2.69
C ASN A 101 -2.56 -18.94 3.18
N GLU A 102 -1.29 -18.64 3.38
CA GLU A 102 -0.29 -19.57 3.92
C GLU A 102 -0.48 -19.85 5.43
N ASN A 103 -1.21 -18.97 6.15
CA ASN A 103 -1.39 -19.05 7.61
C ASN A 103 -2.85 -19.16 8.03
N ILE A 104 -3.76 -19.29 7.08
CA ILE A 104 -5.20 -19.37 7.35
C ILE A 104 -5.57 -20.76 7.91
N ASN A 105 -6.35 -20.78 9.00
CA ASN A 105 -6.84 -22.01 9.62
C ASN A 105 -8.37 -22.15 9.54
N SER A 106 -9.06 -21.20 8.89
CA SER A 106 -10.51 -21.17 8.74
C SER A 106 -10.92 -20.69 7.36
N ASN A 107 -12.11 -21.08 6.89
CA ASN A 107 -12.61 -20.66 5.58
C ASN A 107 -12.98 -19.16 5.51
N ASN A 108 -13.15 -18.49 6.64
CA ASN A 108 -13.47 -17.08 6.75
C ASN A 108 -12.75 -16.46 7.94
N PRO A 109 -11.46 -16.10 7.80
CA PRO A 109 -10.70 -15.50 8.89
C PRO A 109 -11.21 -14.10 9.20
N LYS A 110 -11.31 -13.78 10.49
CA LYS A 110 -11.56 -12.42 10.95
C LYS A 110 -10.29 -11.60 10.91
N ILE A 111 -10.27 -10.61 10.04
CA ILE A 111 -9.11 -9.74 9.82
C ILE A 111 -9.42 -8.34 10.33
N VAL A 112 -8.48 -7.74 11.03
CA VAL A 112 -8.58 -6.34 11.47
C VAL A 112 -7.47 -5.52 10.83
N LEU A 113 -7.85 -4.53 10.04
CA LEU A 113 -6.96 -3.45 9.63
C LEU A 113 -7.00 -2.38 10.71
N SER A 114 -5.91 -2.24 11.46
CA SER A 114 -5.80 -1.29 12.56
C SER A 114 -4.91 -0.12 12.20
N TRP A 115 -5.44 1.11 12.34
CA TRP A 115 -4.60 2.28 12.42
C TRP A 115 -3.64 2.15 13.62
N ALA A 116 -2.43 2.69 13.47
CA ALA A 116 -1.44 2.79 14.52
C ALA A 116 -0.68 4.12 14.42
N PRO A 117 -0.12 4.66 15.53
CA PRO A 117 0.54 5.95 15.55
C PRO A 117 1.73 6.05 14.60
N HIS A 118 2.00 7.25 14.11
CA HIS A 118 3.21 7.55 13.35
C HIS A 118 3.49 9.06 13.39
N PRO A 119 4.75 9.51 13.57
CA PRO A 119 5.09 10.93 13.74
C PRO A 119 4.93 11.77 12.46
N LYS A 120 4.77 11.13 11.30
CA LYS A 120 4.55 11.82 10.02
C LYS A 120 3.27 11.31 9.38
N PRO A 121 2.56 12.15 8.61
CA PRO A 121 1.43 11.68 7.82
C PRO A 121 1.90 10.65 6.79
N LEU A 122 1.15 9.58 6.61
CA LEU A 122 1.43 8.55 5.60
C LEU A 122 0.27 8.44 4.61
N PRO A 123 0.56 7.99 3.35
CA PRO A 123 -0.44 7.77 2.32
C PRO A 123 -1.45 6.66 2.67
N HIS A 124 -2.58 6.69 1.99
CA HIS A 124 -3.67 5.71 2.15
C HIS A 124 -3.48 4.45 1.27
N ALA A 125 -2.53 4.47 0.34
CA ALA A 125 -2.34 3.47 -0.73
C ALA A 125 -2.32 2.01 -0.23
N VAL A 126 -1.55 1.73 0.82
CA VAL A 126 -1.44 0.37 1.40
C VAL A 126 -2.77 -0.05 2.03
N ALA A 127 -3.38 0.83 2.86
CA ALA A 127 -4.66 0.54 3.49
C ALA A 127 -5.76 0.29 2.45
N ASN A 128 -5.85 1.14 1.42
CA ASN A 128 -6.81 1.00 0.32
C ASN A 128 -6.64 -0.34 -0.40
N SER A 129 -5.41 -0.70 -0.75
CA SER A 129 -5.13 -1.94 -1.46
C SER A 129 -5.40 -3.19 -0.61
N PHE A 130 -5.09 -3.12 0.68
CA PHE A 130 -5.41 -4.19 1.62
C PHE A 130 -6.93 -4.40 1.75
N ILE A 131 -7.70 -3.32 1.87
CA ILE A 131 -9.18 -3.37 1.90
C ILE A 131 -9.72 -4.01 0.62
N ASN A 132 -9.26 -3.56 -0.54
CA ASN A 132 -9.72 -4.11 -1.83
C ASN A 132 -9.36 -5.60 -1.96
N MET A 133 -8.17 -6.00 -1.53
CA MET A 133 -7.75 -7.40 -1.48
C MET A 133 -8.67 -8.24 -0.58
N CYS A 134 -9.01 -7.75 0.60
CA CYS A 134 -9.94 -8.44 1.50
C CYS A 134 -11.34 -8.58 0.88
N LYS A 135 -11.83 -7.55 0.18
CA LYS A 135 -13.11 -7.61 -0.56
C LYS A 135 -13.09 -8.67 -1.66
N ILE A 136 -12.03 -8.71 -2.46
CA ILE A 136 -11.89 -9.69 -3.56
C ILE A 136 -11.87 -11.12 -3.01
N ASN A 137 -11.24 -11.35 -1.86
CA ASN A 137 -11.17 -12.67 -1.23
C ASN A 137 -12.37 -12.97 -0.31
N ASN A 138 -13.33 -12.06 -0.16
CA ASN A 138 -14.50 -12.17 0.73
C ASN A 138 -14.11 -12.45 2.20
N TYR A 139 -13.01 -11.85 2.70
CA TYR A 139 -12.60 -11.98 4.09
C TYR A 139 -13.49 -11.15 5.02
N ASP A 140 -13.69 -11.62 6.26
CA ASP A 140 -14.38 -10.85 7.32
C ASP A 140 -13.47 -9.71 7.83
N LEU A 141 -13.48 -8.58 7.11
CA LEU A 141 -12.66 -7.42 7.42
C LEU A 141 -13.40 -6.44 8.35
N THR A 142 -12.73 -6.06 9.42
CA THR A 142 -13.06 -4.89 10.24
C THR A 142 -11.93 -3.86 10.17
N ILE A 143 -12.26 -2.58 9.99
CA ILE A 143 -11.31 -1.47 10.09
C ILE A 143 -11.44 -0.83 11.45
N THR A 144 -10.33 -0.49 12.10
CA THR A 144 -10.33 0.28 13.34
C THR A 144 -9.34 1.43 13.29
N ASN A 145 -9.83 2.63 13.59
CA ASN A 145 -9.07 3.87 13.58
C ASN A 145 -9.65 4.89 14.58
N PRO A 146 -8.84 5.85 15.04
CA PRO A 146 -9.35 6.98 15.81
C PRO A 146 -10.36 7.79 15.00
N LYS A 147 -11.24 8.53 15.70
CA LYS A 147 -12.14 9.50 15.04
C LYS A 147 -11.33 10.52 14.23
N GLY A 148 -11.79 10.83 13.02
CA GLY A 148 -11.13 11.74 12.09
C GLY A 148 -10.07 11.08 11.19
N TYR A 149 -9.85 9.77 11.32
CA TYR A 149 -8.97 8.97 10.46
C TYR A 149 -9.73 7.99 9.58
N ASP A 150 -11.02 8.22 9.37
CA ASP A 150 -11.78 7.39 8.43
C ASP A 150 -11.18 7.52 7.03
N LEU A 151 -11.06 6.38 6.35
CA LEU A 151 -10.61 6.32 4.97
C LEU A 151 -11.73 6.75 4.01
N ASN A 152 -11.39 6.92 2.73
CA ASN A 152 -12.37 7.26 1.70
C ASN A 152 -13.56 6.28 1.72
N LYS A 153 -14.77 6.81 1.87
CA LYS A 153 -16.02 6.03 1.94
C LYS A 153 -16.23 5.11 0.74
N LYS A 154 -15.76 5.50 -0.46
CA LYS A 154 -15.82 4.63 -1.64
C LYS A 154 -14.99 3.36 -1.49
N ILE A 155 -13.88 3.44 -0.74
CA ILE A 155 -13.02 2.29 -0.46
C ILE A 155 -13.59 1.43 0.67
N THR A 156 -14.14 2.07 1.71
CA THR A 156 -14.66 1.36 2.90
C THR A 156 -16.11 0.93 2.79
N ASP A 157 -16.78 1.20 1.67
CA ASP A 157 -18.17 0.81 1.45
C ASP A 157 -18.38 -0.68 1.69
N GLY A 158 -19.40 -1.00 2.50
CA GLY A 158 -19.73 -2.36 2.92
C GLY A 158 -18.80 -2.95 4.00
N ILE A 159 -17.79 -2.21 4.49
CA ILE A 159 -16.86 -2.67 5.54
C ILE A 159 -17.23 -2.07 6.89
N ARG A 160 -17.17 -2.90 7.93
CA ARG A 160 -17.38 -2.46 9.31
C ARG A 160 -16.21 -1.58 9.77
N VAL A 161 -16.51 -0.37 10.27
CA VAL A 161 -15.53 0.53 10.89
C VAL A 161 -15.86 0.72 12.36
N ILE A 162 -14.87 0.59 13.24
CA ILE A 162 -15.01 0.69 14.71
C ILE A 162 -13.93 1.65 15.22
N ASN A 163 -14.31 2.65 15.99
CA ASN A 163 -13.37 3.59 16.64
C ASN A 163 -12.90 3.12 18.03
N ASP A 164 -12.86 1.83 18.24
CA ASP A 164 -12.41 1.16 19.47
C ASP A 164 -11.54 -0.04 19.07
N GLN A 165 -10.23 0.10 19.28
CA GLN A 165 -9.24 -0.88 18.83
C GLN A 165 -9.38 -2.21 19.59
N GLU A 166 -9.64 -2.16 20.90
CA GLU A 166 -9.78 -3.37 21.72
C GLU A 166 -11.05 -4.15 21.37
N LEU A 167 -12.15 -3.43 21.11
CA LEU A 167 -13.38 -4.06 20.65
C LEU A 167 -13.18 -4.72 19.27
N ALA A 168 -12.47 -4.06 18.35
CA ALA A 168 -12.21 -4.61 17.03
C ALA A 168 -11.33 -5.88 17.07
N PHE A 169 -10.37 -5.92 18.02
CA PHE A 169 -9.42 -7.04 18.16
C PHE A 169 -10.06 -8.33 18.70
N LYS A 170 -11.20 -8.24 19.40
CA LYS A 170 -11.84 -9.43 19.99
C LYS A 170 -12.06 -10.52 18.93
N ASN A 171 -11.49 -11.69 19.20
CA ASN A 171 -11.59 -12.89 18.34
C ASN A 171 -11.07 -12.71 16.91
N ALA A 172 -10.18 -11.73 16.65
CA ALA A 172 -9.53 -11.61 15.35
C ALA A 172 -8.49 -12.72 15.14
N ASP A 173 -8.31 -13.17 13.89
CA ASP A 173 -7.31 -14.15 13.49
C ASP A 173 -6.07 -13.48 12.90
N PHE A 174 -6.23 -12.28 12.34
CA PHE A 174 -5.13 -11.45 11.81
C PHE A 174 -5.31 -9.99 12.22
N ILE A 175 -4.22 -9.37 12.68
CA ILE A 175 -4.12 -7.93 12.94
C ILE A 175 -3.12 -7.33 11.95
N TYR A 176 -3.60 -6.51 11.03
CA TYR A 176 -2.75 -5.75 10.11
C TYR A 176 -2.62 -4.31 10.61
N ALA A 177 -1.44 -3.94 11.08
CA ALA A 177 -1.16 -2.59 11.53
C ALA A 177 -0.71 -1.70 10.38
N LYS A 178 -1.28 -0.51 10.27
CA LYS A 178 -0.84 0.51 9.31
C LYS A 178 -1.19 1.91 9.80
N ASN A 179 -0.29 2.87 9.59
CA ASN A 179 -0.63 4.27 9.74
C ASN A 179 -1.16 4.82 8.41
N TRP A 180 -2.09 5.76 8.49
CA TRP A 180 -2.50 6.67 7.42
C TRP A 180 -2.91 8.02 8.00
N SER A 181 -2.74 9.09 7.21
CA SER A 181 -3.14 10.45 7.58
C SER A 181 -4.67 10.62 7.51
N SER A 182 -5.20 11.68 8.10
CA SER A 182 -6.62 12.03 7.93
C SER A 182 -6.97 12.20 6.47
N TYR A 183 -8.08 11.59 6.03
CA TYR A 183 -8.60 11.77 4.68
C TYR A 183 -9.42 13.06 4.54
N ASP A 184 -10.14 13.46 5.59
CA ASP A 184 -10.96 14.68 5.59
C ASP A 184 -10.09 15.93 5.76
N GLN A 185 -9.17 15.93 6.74
CA GLN A 185 -8.11 16.93 6.86
C GLN A 185 -6.84 16.43 6.16
N TYR A 186 -6.90 16.32 4.86
CA TYR A 186 -5.96 15.59 4.03
C TYR A 186 -4.49 15.85 4.38
N GLY A 187 -3.75 14.77 4.56
CA GLY A 187 -2.32 14.82 4.85
C GLY A 187 -1.97 15.28 6.27
N LYS A 188 -2.95 15.45 7.19
CA LYS A 188 -2.64 15.87 8.56
C LYS A 188 -2.59 14.68 9.53
N VAL A 189 -1.71 14.82 10.52
CA VAL A 189 -1.72 14.02 11.74
C VAL A 189 -2.59 14.79 12.74
N LEU A 190 -3.69 14.19 13.18
CA LEU A 190 -4.66 14.82 14.09
C LEU A 190 -4.48 14.37 15.53
N LEU A 191 -3.79 13.27 15.77
CA LEU A 191 -3.71 12.60 17.04
C LEU A 191 -2.29 12.10 17.27
N ASP A 192 -1.75 12.43 18.43
CA ASP A 192 -0.54 11.84 19.00
C ASP A 192 -0.97 11.09 20.26
N ASP A 193 -1.33 9.80 20.10
CA ASP A 193 -1.95 9.01 21.16
C ASP A 193 -1.38 7.59 21.16
N ASP A 194 -0.55 7.33 22.14
CA ASP A 194 0.09 6.04 22.36
C ASP A 194 -0.91 4.92 22.71
N SER A 195 -2.15 5.27 23.05
CA SER A 195 -3.20 4.28 23.31
C SER A 195 -3.51 3.40 22.10
N TRP A 196 -3.11 3.83 20.88
CA TRP A 196 -3.28 3.08 19.64
C TRP A 196 -2.08 2.22 19.28
N ILE A 197 -1.01 2.21 20.07
CA ILE A 197 0.11 1.28 19.91
C ILE A 197 -0.39 -0.15 20.09
N ILE A 198 -0.01 -1.04 19.18
CA ILE A 198 -0.35 -2.46 19.29
C ILE A 198 0.65 -3.11 20.25
N ASN A 199 0.12 -3.75 21.29
CA ASN A 199 0.89 -4.38 22.35
C ASN A 199 0.33 -5.75 22.72
N GLU A 200 1.01 -6.49 23.60
CA GLU A 200 0.65 -7.84 24.01
C GLU A 200 -0.73 -7.91 24.68
N ASN A 201 -1.11 -6.87 25.46
CA ASN A 201 -2.40 -6.89 26.13
C ASN A 201 -3.54 -6.84 25.12
N LYS A 202 -3.41 -6.05 24.07
CA LYS A 202 -4.37 -6.02 22.96
C LYS A 202 -4.35 -7.31 22.15
N MET A 203 -3.16 -7.88 21.87
CA MET A 203 -3.06 -9.16 21.17
C MET A 203 -3.71 -10.31 21.95
N LYS A 204 -3.71 -10.29 23.30
CA LYS A 204 -4.44 -11.27 24.13
C LYS A 204 -5.96 -11.25 23.96
N LEU A 205 -6.55 -10.19 23.42
CA LEU A 205 -7.99 -10.09 23.13
C LEU A 205 -8.38 -10.86 21.86
N THR A 206 -7.42 -11.20 21.03
CA THR A 206 -7.61 -11.86 19.74
C THR A 206 -7.76 -13.38 19.88
N ASN A 207 -8.09 -14.04 18.79
CA ASN A 207 -8.06 -15.51 18.70
C ASN A 207 -6.62 -16.00 18.41
N ASN A 208 -5.66 -15.65 19.29
CA ASN A 208 -4.24 -15.96 19.08
C ASN A 208 -3.75 -15.47 17.69
N ALA A 209 -4.13 -14.26 17.31
CA ALA A 209 -3.96 -13.71 15.99
C ALA A 209 -2.49 -13.59 15.55
N PHE A 210 -2.29 -13.71 14.25
CA PHE A 210 -1.06 -13.30 13.60
C PHE A 210 -0.99 -11.77 13.47
N PHE A 211 0.21 -11.22 13.66
CA PHE A 211 0.50 -9.80 13.44
C PHE A 211 1.13 -9.58 12.07
N MET A 212 0.68 -8.56 11.35
CA MET A 212 1.14 -8.17 10.02
C MET A 212 1.44 -6.67 9.93
N HIS A 213 2.44 -6.31 9.14
CA HIS A 213 2.78 -4.94 8.77
C HIS A 213 3.66 -4.94 7.51
N CYS A 214 3.38 -4.06 6.56
CA CYS A 214 4.08 -4.03 5.27
C CYS A 214 5.56 -3.63 5.32
N LEU A 215 6.07 -3.23 6.49
CA LEU A 215 7.40 -2.65 6.67
C LEU A 215 7.69 -1.41 5.74
N PRO A 216 8.59 -0.50 6.13
CA PRO A 216 9.27 -0.45 7.44
C PRO A 216 8.30 -0.12 8.59
N VAL A 217 8.59 -0.62 9.78
CA VAL A 217 7.79 -0.39 11.00
C VAL A 217 8.61 0.39 12.03
N ARG A 218 7.96 1.30 12.77
CA ARG A 218 8.57 1.98 13.91
C ARG A 218 8.27 1.20 15.18
N ARG A 219 9.30 0.55 15.71
CA ARG A 219 9.24 -0.19 16.97
C ARG A 219 8.85 0.72 18.12
N ASN A 220 7.99 0.24 18.99
CA ASN A 220 7.48 0.94 20.19
C ASN A 220 6.75 2.27 19.89
N VAL A 221 6.37 2.47 18.62
CA VAL A 221 5.51 3.56 18.15
C VAL A 221 4.27 2.98 17.46
N VAL A 222 4.45 2.08 16.51
CA VAL A 222 3.36 1.37 15.83
C VAL A 222 2.95 0.13 16.63
N VAL A 223 3.94 -0.61 17.08
CA VAL A 223 3.82 -1.92 17.74
C VAL A 223 5.00 -2.13 18.69
N THR A 224 4.77 -2.80 19.82
CA THR A 224 5.84 -3.14 20.76
C THR A 224 6.81 -4.17 20.20
N ASP A 225 8.06 -4.15 20.67
CA ASP A 225 9.09 -5.13 20.30
C ASP A 225 8.61 -6.56 20.55
N SER A 226 7.97 -6.81 21.68
CA SER A 226 7.49 -8.14 22.07
C SER A 226 6.44 -8.72 21.13
N VAL A 227 5.55 -7.90 20.54
CA VAL A 227 4.62 -8.34 19.50
C VAL A 227 5.34 -8.55 18.17
N LEU A 228 6.19 -7.59 17.80
CA LEU A 228 6.90 -7.62 16.51
C LEU A 228 7.89 -8.80 16.40
N ASP A 229 8.56 -9.17 17.50
CA ASP A 229 9.52 -10.25 17.56
C ASP A 229 8.92 -11.60 18.00
N SER A 230 7.59 -11.65 18.19
CA SER A 230 6.89 -12.87 18.57
C SER A 230 6.85 -13.91 17.43
N ASN A 231 6.60 -15.16 17.78
CA ASN A 231 6.36 -16.25 16.80
C ASN A 231 5.04 -16.10 16.03
N LYS A 232 4.21 -15.11 16.37
CA LYS A 232 2.97 -14.75 15.68
C LYS A 232 3.16 -13.56 14.72
N SER A 233 4.34 -12.99 14.65
CA SER A 233 4.65 -11.92 13.69
C SER A 233 4.98 -12.49 12.32
N LEU A 234 4.20 -12.12 11.31
CA LEU A 234 4.40 -12.56 9.93
C LEU A 234 5.12 -11.53 9.06
N VAL A 235 5.64 -10.44 9.64
CA VAL A 235 6.18 -9.30 8.87
C VAL A 235 7.34 -9.68 7.94
N ILE A 236 8.17 -10.65 8.33
CA ILE A 236 9.29 -11.12 7.51
C ILE A 236 8.80 -12.04 6.38
N GLN A 237 7.85 -12.95 6.68
CA GLN A 237 7.20 -13.78 5.66
C GLN A 237 6.46 -12.91 4.64
N GLN A 238 5.70 -11.93 5.11
CA GLN A 238 4.99 -10.93 4.30
C GLN A 238 5.96 -10.16 3.39
N ALA A 239 7.11 -9.73 3.90
CA ALA A 239 8.15 -9.06 3.12
C ALA A 239 8.75 -9.99 2.04
N ASN A 240 8.98 -11.26 2.36
CA ASN A 240 9.44 -12.26 1.41
C ASN A 240 8.42 -12.51 0.29
N ASN A 241 7.13 -12.56 0.63
CA ASN A 241 6.03 -12.78 -0.32
C ASN A 241 5.91 -11.66 -1.37
N ARG A 242 6.45 -10.45 -1.13
CA ARG A 242 6.56 -9.41 -2.17
C ARG A 242 7.42 -9.86 -3.36
N THR A 243 8.44 -10.68 -3.12
CA THR A 243 9.26 -11.23 -4.20
C THR A 243 8.43 -12.13 -5.09
N TYR A 244 7.65 -13.04 -4.50
CA TYR A 244 6.78 -13.95 -5.26
C TYR A 244 5.65 -13.22 -5.97
N ALA A 245 5.00 -12.26 -5.29
CA ALA A 245 3.97 -11.42 -5.88
C ALA A 245 4.49 -10.68 -7.14
N THR A 246 5.66 -10.04 -7.03
CA THR A 246 6.28 -9.34 -8.15
C THR A 246 6.64 -10.29 -9.30
N GLN A 247 7.25 -11.45 -8.99
CA GLN A 247 7.63 -12.44 -9.99
C GLN A 247 6.42 -13.00 -10.74
N THR A 248 5.32 -13.25 -10.03
CA THR A 248 4.08 -13.75 -10.64
C THR A 248 3.53 -12.74 -11.63
N ILE A 249 3.40 -11.48 -11.25
CA ILE A 249 2.86 -10.44 -12.13
C ILE A 249 3.78 -10.20 -13.33
N LEU A 250 5.11 -10.14 -13.14
CA LEU A 250 6.04 -9.99 -14.24
C LEU A 250 5.93 -11.14 -15.24
N LYS A 251 5.78 -12.37 -14.77
CA LYS A 251 5.58 -13.55 -15.62
C LYS A 251 4.28 -13.47 -16.41
N GLU A 252 3.18 -13.05 -15.77
CA GLU A 252 1.88 -12.89 -16.44
C GLU A 252 1.93 -11.79 -17.51
N LEU A 253 2.56 -10.65 -17.23
CA LEU A 253 2.69 -9.55 -18.19
C LEU A 253 3.41 -9.98 -19.45
N ILE A 254 4.51 -10.75 -19.34
CA ILE A 254 5.26 -11.24 -20.50
C ILE A 254 4.50 -12.31 -21.29
N ASN A 255 3.77 -13.19 -20.62
CA ASN A 255 3.04 -14.26 -21.27
C ASN A 255 1.82 -13.74 -22.05
N ASN A 256 1.24 -12.62 -21.63
CA ASN A 256 0.08 -12.01 -22.28
C ASN A 256 0.45 -11.12 -23.48
N GLU A 257 1.72 -10.85 -23.73
CA GLU A 257 2.21 -10.13 -24.93
C GLU A 257 2.50 -11.06 -26.13
N LYS A 258 2.30 -12.36 -25.96
CA LYS A 258 2.42 -13.37 -27.02
C LYS A 258 1.04 -13.80 -27.53
#